data_985a9a8f169c2c3eefc27eb2230021bd
#
_entry.id   985a9a8f169c2c3eefc27eb2230021bd
#
_cell.length_a   1.000
_cell.length_b   1.000
_cell.length_c   1.000
_cell.angle_alpha   90.00
_cell.angle_beta   90.00
_cell.angle_gamma   90.00
#
_symmetry.space_group_name_H-M   'P 1'
#
loop_
_entity.id
_entity.type
_entity.pdbx_description
1 polymer ?
#
loop_
_entity_poly.entity_id
_entity_poly.type
_entity_poly.pdbx_seq_one_letter_code
_entity_poly.pdbx_strand_id
1 'polypeptide(L)'
;MVVKITYSYDGSKFYGMQRQNNHITVQGEIERILLEVFNEKINLITSGRTDKGVHALAQVSNFTLNNNIPLKVIQYQLNKHLYGKLKINKIEYVSSDFNSRYDARYRIYEYRLKNVANISPFEANYITGISMQNIDLNLINKNLQLFVGKHNFTHFSKTDKVAKNPIRQIYSATCEYIDNTYIITLIGTSFLKSMVRLIVASAIYDTKDTIIKRLNLECVDMPKKILSPHGLYLKEVNYDKN
;
A
#
# COMPACT_ATOMS: atom_id res chain seq x y z
N MET A 1 1.73 23.47 14.81
CA MET A 1 1.39 22.20 15.50
C MET A 1 1.42 21.07 14.49
N VAL A 2 1.96 19.90 14.85
CA VAL A 2 1.97 18.74 13.93
C VAL A 2 0.71 17.92 14.13
N VAL A 3 0.02 17.65 13.01
CA VAL A 3 -1.23 16.89 12.95
C VAL A 3 -0.97 15.56 12.23
N LYS A 4 -1.42 14.47 12.83
CA LYS A 4 -1.45 13.14 12.23
C LYS A 4 -2.87 12.80 11.83
N ILE A 5 -3.03 12.28 10.62
CA ILE A 5 -4.29 11.76 10.11
C ILE A 5 -4.14 10.29 9.75
N THR A 6 -5.16 9.48 10.12
CA THR A 6 -5.33 8.10 9.64
C THR A 6 -6.57 8.06 8.76
N TYR A 7 -6.46 7.52 7.56
CA TYR A 7 -7.53 7.59 6.58
C TYR A 7 -7.54 6.41 5.63
N SER A 8 -8.74 6.14 5.09
CA SER A 8 -8.98 5.15 4.05
C SER A 8 -9.31 5.82 2.73
N TYR A 9 -9.02 5.17 1.61
CA TYR A 9 -9.39 5.66 0.28
C TYR A 9 -9.58 4.55 -0.74
N ASP A 10 -10.47 4.83 -1.69
CA ASP A 10 -10.66 4.05 -2.90
C ASP A 10 -9.59 4.43 -3.94
N GLY A 11 -8.59 3.58 -4.13
CA GLY A 11 -7.48 3.82 -5.05
C GLY A 11 -7.90 3.95 -6.51
N SER A 12 -9.07 3.42 -6.90
CA SER A 12 -9.61 3.53 -8.26
C SER A 12 -9.97 4.98 -8.63
N LYS A 13 -10.20 5.84 -7.62
CA LYS A 13 -10.55 7.26 -7.78
C LYS A 13 -9.34 8.19 -7.89
N PHE A 14 -8.11 7.64 -7.74
CA PHE A 14 -6.88 8.43 -7.68
C PHE A 14 -5.79 7.87 -8.60
N TYR A 15 -4.94 8.76 -9.07
CA TYR A 15 -3.75 8.42 -9.86
C TYR A 15 -2.54 8.08 -8.95
N GLY A 16 -2.83 7.40 -7.83
CA GLY A 16 -1.89 7.04 -6.78
C GLY A 16 -1.82 8.05 -5.65
N MET A 17 -0.93 7.77 -4.69
CA MET A 17 -0.79 8.57 -3.47
C MET A 17 -0.10 9.90 -3.71
N GLN A 18 1.06 9.88 -4.36
CA GLN A 18 1.95 11.04 -4.48
C GLN A 18 1.41 12.06 -5.47
N ARG A 19 1.50 13.37 -5.12
CA ARG A 19 1.16 14.48 -6.01
C ARG A 19 1.90 14.37 -7.34
N GLN A 20 1.14 14.55 -8.42
CA GLN A 20 1.60 14.57 -9.80
C GLN A 20 0.91 15.71 -10.54
N ASN A 21 1.62 16.34 -11.48
CA ASN A 21 1.02 17.36 -12.33
C ASN A 21 -0.08 16.74 -13.19
N ASN A 22 -1.20 17.45 -13.33
CA ASN A 22 -2.34 17.08 -14.18
C ASN A 22 -3.08 15.78 -13.79
N HIS A 23 -2.88 15.27 -12.56
CA HIS A 23 -3.56 14.08 -12.08
C HIS A 23 -4.17 14.27 -10.69
N ILE A 24 -5.39 13.73 -10.49
CA ILE A 24 -6.03 13.67 -9.19
C ILE A 24 -5.31 12.60 -8.36
N THR A 25 -4.66 13.00 -7.27
CA THR A 25 -3.92 12.11 -6.36
C THR A 25 -4.39 12.31 -4.93
N VAL A 26 -4.20 11.30 -4.07
CA VAL A 26 -4.63 11.38 -2.67
C VAL A 26 -3.98 12.58 -1.95
N GLN A 27 -2.66 12.72 -2.07
CA GLN A 27 -1.92 13.85 -1.48
C GLN A 27 -2.40 15.19 -2.03
N GLY A 28 -2.54 15.30 -3.36
CA GLY A 28 -2.95 16.55 -4.02
C GLY A 28 -4.32 17.02 -3.56
N GLU A 29 -5.29 16.12 -3.41
CA GLU A 29 -6.65 16.48 -2.99
C GLU A 29 -6.70 16.93 -1.52
N ILE A 30 -5.99 16.26 -0.62
CA ILE A 30 -5.91 16.68 0.79
C ILE A 30 -5.27 18.08 0.88
N GLU A 31 -4.13 18.28 0.23
CA GLU A 31 -3.42 19.57 0.22
C GLU A 31 -4.28 20.69 -0.40
N ARG A 32 -4.97 20.40 -1.51
CA ARG A 32 -5.89 21.34 -2.19
C ARG A 32 -7.02 21.80 -1.27
N ILE A 33 -7.72 20.84 -0.61
CA ILE A 33 -8.84 21.18 0.26
C ILE A 33 -8.38 22.00 1.47
N LEU A 34 -7.25 21.67 2.08
CA LEU A 34 -6.73 22.44 3.19
C LEU A 34 -6.35 23.86 2.77
N LEU A 35 -5.82 24.04 1.56
CA LEU A 35 -5.54 25.38 1.02
C LEU A 35 -6.84 26.15 0.70
N GLU A 36 -7.78 25.56 -0.01
CA GLU A 36 -9.00 26.25 -0.45
C GLU A 36 -9.96 26.59 0.69
N VAL A 37 -10.11 25.68 1.69
CA VAL A 37 -11.08 25.86 2.77
C VAL A 37 -10.51 26.66 3.95
N PHE A 38 -9.21 26.51 4.24
CA PHE A 38 -8.60 27.07 5.44
C PHE A 38 -7.44 28.04 5.15
N ASN A 39 -7.11 28.25 3.88
CA ASN A 39 -5.91 28.98 3.46
C ASN A 39 -4.62 28.42 4.07
N GLU A 40 -4.59 27.10 4.33
CA GLU A 40 -3.44 26.37 4.88
C GLU A 40 -2.67 25.67 3.78
N LYS A 41 -1.52 26.26 3.41
CA LYS A 41 -0.58 25.62 2.50
C LYS A 41 0.28 24.63 3.29
N ILE A 42 -0.02 23.35 3.16
CA ILE A 42 0.69 22.26 3.84
C ILE A 42 1.54 21.43 2.88
N ASN A 43 2.48 20.70 3.44
CA ASN A 43 3.18 19.61 2.77
C ASN A 43 2.88 18.30 3.50
N LEU A 44 2.12 17.41 2.86
CA LEU A 44 1.70 16.15 3.45
C LEU A 44 2.84 15.14 3.41
N ILE A 45 3.30 14.68 4.57
CA ILE A 45 4.27 13.59 4.73
C ILE A 45 3.49 12.29 4.93
N THR A 46 3.77 11.27 4.13
CA THR A 46 2.99 10.02 4.10
C THR A 46 3.86 8.82 4.45
N SER A 47 3.31 7.86 5.20
CA SER A 47 4.00 6.65 5.66
C SER A 47 4.50 5.77 4.52
N GLY A 48 3.80 5.76 3.39
CA GLY A 48 4.15 4.97 2.21
C GLY A 48 3.38 5.44 0.98
N ARG A 49 4.01 5.32 -0.18
CA ARG A 49 3.39 5.63 -1.46
C ARG A 49 2.69 4.40 -1.99
N THR A 50 1.50 4.59 -2.56
CA THR A 50 0.77 3.55 -3.28
C THR A 50 0.69 3.91 -4.76
N ASP A 51 0.74 2.90 -5.62
CA ASP A 51 0.55 3.06 -7.06
C ASP A 51 -0.92 3.40 -7.39
N LYS A 52 -1.19 3.86 -8.61
CA LYS A 52 -2.55 4.04 -9.13
C LYS A 52 -3.35 2.75 -8.96
N GLY A 53 -4.60 2.86 -8.48
CA GLY A 53 -5.51 1.74 -8.27
C GLY A 53 -5.31 0.96 -6.97
N VAL A 54 -4.25 1.20 -6.20
CA VAL A 54 -4.02 0.59 -4.89
C VAL A 54 -4.82 1.33 -3.83
N HIS A 55 -5.56 0.58 -3.02
CA HIS A 55 -6.39 1.10 -1.95
C HIS A 55 -5.64 1.24 -0.62
N ALA A 56 -6.24 1.93 0.34
CA ALA A 56 -5.80 1.90 1.72
C ALA A 56 -7.00 1.86 2.68
N LEU A 57 -6.88 1.04 3.71
CA LEU A 57 -7.83 0.99 4.83
C LEU A 57 -7.37 1.89 5.98
N ALA A 58 -6.05 2.03 6.18
CA ALA A 58 -5.47 2.86 7.23
C ALA A 58 -4.12 3.47 6.80
N GLN A 59 -4.14 4.33 5.78
CA GLN A 59 -2.99 5.16 5.45
C GLN A 59 -2.77 6.19 6.55
N VAL A 60 -1.49 6.51 6.83
CA VAL A 60 -1.13 7.52 7.81
C VAL A 60 -0.29 8.61 7.15
N SER A 61 -0.64 9.87 7.46
CA SER A 61 0.15 11.03 7.07
C SER A 61 0.21 12.05 8.21
N ASN A 62 1.21 12.93 8.17
CA ASN A 62 1.28 14.08 9.03
C ASN A 62 1.60 15.36 8.24
N PHE A 63 1.22 16.48 8.81
CA PHE A 63 1.49 17.81 8.28
C PHE A 63 1.53 18.84 9.43
N THR A 64 2.14 20.00 9.18
CA THR A 64 2.16 21.11 10.12
C THR A 64 1.03 22.08 9.81
N LEU A 65 0.25 22.43 10.84
CA LEU A 65 -0.72 23.54 10.79
C LEU A 65 -0.08 24.80 11.34
N ASN A 66 -0.28 25.91 10.62
CA ASN A 66 0.16 27.25 11.05
C ASN A 66 -0.93 27.95 11.88
N ASN A 67 -2.19 27.77 11.49
CA ASN A 67 -3.35 28.37 12.16
C ASN A 67 -3.96 27.40 13.18
N ASN A 68 -4.60 27.95 14.20
CA ASN A 68 -5.29 27.18 15.23
C ASN A 68 -6.70 26.81 14.77
N ILE A 69 -6.79 25.77 13.94
CA ILE A 69 -8.06 25.26 13.40
C ILE A 69 -8.45 24.00 14.20
N PRO A 70 -9.68 23.93 14.74
CA PRO A 70 -10.13 22.73 15.46
C PRO A 70 -10.05 21.48 14.58
N LEU A 71 -9.42 20.40 15.07
CA LEU A 71 -9.20 19.17 14.29
C LEU A 71 -10.51 18.55 13.78
N LYS A 72 -11.60 18.63 14.57
CA LYS A 72 -12.91 18.14 14.15
C LYS A 72 -13.46 18.87 12.92
N VAL A 73 -13.16 20.17 12.79
CA VAL A 73 -13.58 20.97 11.63
C VAL A 73 -12.78 20.55 10.40
N ILE A 74 -11.48 20.33 10.54
CA ILE A 74 -10.62 19.81 9.45
C ILE A 74 -11.13 18.45 9.00
N GLN A 75 -11.37 17.53 9.95
CA GLN A 75 -11.90 16.19 9.65
C GLN A 75 -13.23 16.24 8.92
N TYR A 76 -14.14 17.06 9.38
CA TYR A 76 -15.46 17.25 8.77
C TYR A 76 -15.33 17.76 7.33
N GLN A 77 -14.55 18.80 7.10
CA GLN A 77 -14.40 19.39 5.76
C GLN A 77 -13.72 18.44 4.78
N LEU A 78 -12.64 17.74 5.20
CA LEU A 78 -11.99 16.73 4.37
C LEU A 78 -12.98 15.62 4.01
N ASN A 79 -13.74 15.09 4.98
CA ASN A 79 -14.71 14.02 4.74
C ASN A 79 -15.87 14.48 3.85
N LYS A 80 -16.31 15.75 3.97
CA LYS A 80 -17.35 16.34 3.13
C LYS A 80 -16.89 16.44 1.66
N HIS A 81 -15.72 17.03 1.43
CA HIS A 81 -15.22 17.27 0.07
C HIS A 81 -14.72 16.00 -0.64
N LEU A 82 -14.30 14.97 0.12
CA LEU A 82 -13.80 13.69 -0.39
C LEU A 82 -14.79 12.54 -0.24
N TYR A 83 -16.07 12.85 0.00
CA TYR A 83 -17.12 11.83 0.14
C TYR A 83 -17.10 10.83 -1.03
N GLY A 84 -17.19 9.54 -0.71
CA GLY A 84 -17.13 8.43 -1.67
C GLY A 84 -15.76 8.16 -2.30
N LYS A 85 -14.70 8.92 -1.91
CA LYS A 85 -13.34 8.73 -2.42
C LYS A 85 -12.34 8.46 -1.31
N LEU A 86 -12.40 9.25 -0.23
CA LEU A 86 -11.50 9.18 0.92
C LEU A 86 -12.27 9.53 2.19
N LYS A 87 -11.88 8.89 3.31
CA LYS A 87 -12.43 9.17 4.65
C LYS A 87 -11.30 9.31 5.66
N ILE A 88 -11.24 10.45 6.37
CA ILE A 88 -10.40 10.64 7.54
C ILE A 88 -11.05 9.90 8.72
N ASN A 89 -10.43 8.81 9.15
CA ASN A 89 -10.93 7.97 10.24
C ASN A 89 -10.52 8.54 11.61
N LYS A 90 -9.28 9.04 11.72
CA LYS A 90 -8.74 9.65 12.94
C LYS A 90 -7.91 10.87 12.58
N ILE A 91 -7.97 11.89 13.42
CA ILE A 91 -7.14 13.09 13.37
C ILE A 91 -6.71 13.45 14.80
N GLU A 92 -5.44 13.71 14.99
CA GLU A 92 -4.88 13.98 16.31
C GLU A 92 -3.62 14.87 16.24
N TYR A 93 -3.34 15.62 17.30
CA TYR A 93 -2.05 16.27 17.48
C TYR A 93 -1.01 15.23 17.91
N VAL A 94 0.20 15.39 17.41
CA VAL A 94 1.35 14.53 17.73
C VAL A 94 2.57 15.39 18.08
N SER A 95 3.62 14.73 18.58
CA SER A 95 4.90 15.39 18.85
C SER A 95 5.44 16.12 17.62
N SER A 96 6.16 17.23 17.84
CA SER A 96 6.71 18.08 16.77
C SER A 96 7.73 17.36 15.88
N ASP A 97 8.37 16.31 16.39
CA ASP A 97 9.34 15.47 15.71
C ASP A 97 8.73 14.26 14.98
N PHE A 98 7.43 14.01 15.18
CA PHE A 98 6.76 12.86 14.54
C PHE A 98 6.83 12.94 13.02
N ASN A 99 7.26 11.84 12.42
CA ASN A 99 7.33 11.66 10.98
C ASN A 99 6.65 10.35 10.54
N SER A 100 5.49 10.44 9.88
CA SER A 100 4.70 9.28 9.47
C SER A 100 5.48 8.30 8.58
N ARG A 101 6.51 8.75 7.87
CA ARG A 101 7.31 7.90 6.99
C ARG A 101 8.40 7.13 7.73
N TYR A 102 9.13 7.81 8.61
CA TYR A 102 10.35 7.27 9.22
C TYR A 102 10.09 6.58 10.56
N ASP A 103 9.06 6.99 11.30
CA ASP A 103 8.73 6.40 12.60
C ASP A 103 7.88 5.13 12.47
N ALA A 104 7.36 4.86 11.28
CA ALA A 104 6.58 3.65 11.04
C ALA A 104 7.44 2.39 11.13
N ARG A 105 7.07 1.48 12.05
CA ARG A 105 7.76 0.24 12.35
C ARG A 105 7.53 -0.83 11.30
N TYR A 106 6.26 -1.08 10.98
CA TYR A 106 5.88 -1.99 9.92
C TYR A 106 4.61 -1.54 9.20
N ARG A 107 4.37 -2.12 8.06
CA ARG A 107 3.16 -1.98 7.24
C ARG A 107 2.58 -3.34 7.00
N ILE A 108 1.26 -3.41 7.00
CA ILE A 108 0.48 -4.59 6.63
C ILE A 108 -0.18 -4.30 5.29
N TYR A 109 0.08 -5.16 4.33
CA TYR A 109 -0.62 -5.16 3.05
C TYR A 109 -1.50 -6.41 2.96
N GLU A 110 -2.69 -6.24 2.42
CA GLU A 110 -3.63 -7.29 2.09
C GLU A 110 -3.88 -7.29 0.60
N TYR A 111 -3.82 -8.47 -0.02
CA TYR A 111 -4.07 -8.62 -1.44
C TYR A 111 -5.18 -9.64 -1.68
N ARG A 112 -6.25 -9.18 -2.32
CA ARG A 112 -7.47 -9.96 -2.58
C ARG A 112 -7.46 -10.45 -4.02
N LEU A 113 -7.52 -11.78 -4.19
CA LEU A 113 -7.52 -12.43 -5.49
C LEU A 113 -8.74 -13.35 -5.61
N LYS A 114 -9.36 -13.36 -6.78
CA LYS A 114 -10.53 -14.20 -7.06
C LYS A 114 -10.42 -14.76 -8.48
N ASN A 115 -11.11 -15.86 -8.74
CA ASN A 115 -11.23 -16.34 -10.12
C ASN A 115 -11.88 -15.26 -10.98
N VAL A 116 -11.22 -14.88 -12.07
CA VAL A 116 -11.71 -13.85 -12.99
C VAL A 116 -13.14 -14.11 -13.47
N ALA A 117 -13.51 -15.38 -13.66
CA ALA A 117 -14.86 -15.77 -14.07
C ALA A 117 -15.95 -15.46 -13.01
N ASN A 118 -15.55 -15.27 -11.76
CA ASN A 118 -16.47 -15.04 -10.63
C ASN A 118 -16.45 -13.58 -10.14
N ILE A 119 -15.81 -12.65 -10.87
CA ILE A 119 -15.74 -11.24 -10.50
C ILE A 119 -16.85 -10.49 -11.22
N SER A 120 -17.75 -9.85 -10.45
CA SER A 120 -18.73 -8.94 -10.98
C SER A 120 -18.10 -7.60 -11.41
N PRO A 121 -18.74 -6.82 -12.32
CA PRO A 121 -18.27 -5.48 -12.66
C PRO A 121 -18.15 -4.54 -11.45
N PHE A 122 -18.95 -4.76 -10.41
CA PHE A 122 -18.94 -3.95 -9.17
C PHE A 122 -17.75 -4.29 -8.27
N GLU A 123 -17.15 -5.49 -8.40
CA GLU A 123 -15.98 -5.93 -7.64
C GLU A 123 -14.67 -5.66 -8.38
N ALA A 124 -14.70 -5.46 -9.69
CA ALA A 124 -13.52 -5.43 -10.57
C ALA A 124 -12.46 -4.38 -10.17
N ASN A 125 -12.87 -3.30 -9.49
CA ASN A 125 -11.96 -2.27 -8.98
C ASN A 125 -11.40 -2.60 -7.58
N TYR A 126 -11.87 -3.67 -6.93
CA TYR A 126 -11.57 -3.98 -5.52
C TYR A 126 -10.94 -5.35 -5.32
N ILE A 127 -10.94 -6.18 -6.36
CA ILE A 127 -10.38 -7.53 -6.35
C ILE A 127 -9.58 -7.74 -7.64
N THR A 128 -8.46 -8.43 -7.55
CA THR A 128 -7.67 -8.81 -8.73
C THR A 128 -8.15 -10.17 -9.25
N GLY A 129 -8.57 -10.20 -10.52
CA GLY A 129 -8.89 -11.43 -11.22
C GLY A 129 -7.64 -12.20 -11.63
N ILE A 130 -7.62 -13.48 -11.33
CA ILE A 130 -6.60 -14.42 -11.82
C ILE A 130 -7.27 -15.67 -12.39
N SER A 131 -6.61 -16.36 -13.34
CA SER A 131 -7.06 -17.69 -13.76
C SER A 131 -6.75 -18.68 -12.66
N MET A 132 -7.76 -19.39 -12.18
CA MET A 132 -7.65 -20.32 -11.05
C MET A 132 -7.29 -21.76 -11.47
N GLN A 133 -6.94 -21.99 -12.74
CA GLN A 133 -6.48 -23.31 -13.16
C GLN A 133 -5.20 -23.67 -12.41
N ASN A 134 -5.27 -24.74 -11.59
CA ASN A 134 -4.14 -25.30 -10.84
C ASN A 134 -3.55 -24.39 -9.72
N ILE A 135 -4.36 -23.55 -9.08
CA ILE A 135 -3.90 -22.82 -7.90
C ILE A 135 -4.02 -23.70 -6.66
N ASP A 136 -2.85 -24.01 -6.08
CA ASP A 136 -2.73 -24.72 -4.81
C ASP A 136 -2.40 -23.75 -3.67
N LEU A 137 -3.31 -23.62 -2.70
CA LEU A 137 -3.13 -22.77 -1.51
C LEU A 137 -1.87 -23.14 -0.72
N ASN A 138 -1.57 -24.44 -0.60
CA ASN A 138 -0.39 -24.90 0.14
C ASN A 138 0.89 -24.51 -0.58
N LEU A 139 0.90 -24.59 -1.92
CA LEU A 139 2.06 -24.18 -2.73
C LEU A 139 2.28 -22.67 -2.63
N ILE A 140 1.21 -21.87 -2.72
CA ILE A 140 1.31 -20.41 -2.52
C ILE A 140 1.92 -20.09 -1.14
N ASN A 141 1.42 -20.71 -0.08
CA ASN A 141 1.96 -20.49 1.27
C ASN A 141 3.43 -20.92 1.38
N LYS A 142 3.81 -22.08 0.82
CA LYS A 142 5.22 -22.51 0.78
C LYS A 142 6.12 -21.50 0.05
N ASN A 143 5.66 -20.96 -1.07
CA ASN A 143 6.40 -19.96 -1.83
C ASN A 143 6.46 -18.61 -1.09
N LEU A 144 5.39 -18.18 -0.42
CA LEU A 144 5.35 -16.96 0.37
C LEU A 144 6.35 -17.01 1.53
N GLN A 145 6.54 -18.18 2.17
CA GLN A 145 7.50 -18.35 3.26
C GLN A 145 8.95 -18.10 2.82
N LEU A 146 9.29 -18.25 1.54
CA LEU A 146 10.62 -17.94 1.02
C LEU A 146 10.98 -16.45 1.12
N PHE A 147 9.99 -15.58 1.18
CA PHE A 147 10.16 -14.13 1.31
C PHE A 147 10.25 -13.64 2.76
N VAL A 148 9.92 -14.49 3.73
CA VAL A 148 10.02 -14.15 5.16
C VAL A 148 11.48 -14.07 5.55
N GLY A 149 11.84 -13.01 6.27
CA GLY A 149 13.23 -12.74 6.62
C GLY A 149 13.74 -11.43 6.02
N LYS A 150 15.04 -11.24 6.13
CA LYS A 150 15.76 -10.07 5.58
C LYS A 150 16.40 -10.45 4.26
N HIS A 151 15.91 -9.88 3.16
CA HIS A 151 16.35 -10.20 1.81
C HIS A 151 16.64 -8.94 0.99
N ASN A 152 17.38 -9.11 -0.09
CA ASN A 152 17.54 -8.10 -1.12
C ASN A 152 16.39 -8.24 -2.16
N PHE A 153 15.52 -7.24 -2.22
CA PHE A 153 14.35 -7.24 -3.10
C PHE A 153 14.56 -6.48 -4.42
N THR A 154 15.80 -6.33 -4.87
CA THR A 154 16.09 -5.64 -6.15
C THR A 154 15.26 -6.19 -7.30
N HIS A 155 15.20 -7.53 -7.47
CA HIS A 155 14.42 -8.18 -8.54
C HIS A 155 12.91 -8.19 -8.30
N PHE A 156 12.46 -7.75 -7.13
CA PHE A 156 11.04 -7.58 -6.79
C PHE A 156 10.61 -6.12 -6.70
N SER A 157 11.31 -5.23 -7.41
CA SER A 157 11.01 -3.80 -7.43
C SER A 157 10.99 -3.25 -8.84
N LYS A 158 9.95 -2.47 -9.17
CA LYS A 158 9.82 -1.78 -10.46
C LYS A 158 10.35 -0.35 -10.32
N THR A 159 11.67 -0.19 -10.30
CA THR A 159 12.31 1.13 -10.26
C THR A 159 13.25 1.29 -11.44
N ASP A 160 13.23 2.46 -12.07
CA ASP A 160 14.16 2.81 -13.15
C ASP A 160 15.59 3.06 -12.64
N LYS A 161 15.76 3.16 -11.32
CA LYS A 161 17.04 3.31 -10.61
C LYS A 161 17.09 2.29 -9.49
N VAL A 162 18.23 1.62 -9.34
CA VAL A 162 18.46 0.73 -8.18
C VAL A 162 18.17 1.52 -6.89
N ALA A 163 17.28 1.00 -6.05
CA ALA A 163 16.99 1.63 -4.77
C ALA A 163 18.30 1.75 -3.96
N LYS A 164 18.57 2.92 -3.36
CA LYS A 164 19.77 3.14 -2.52
C LYS A 164 19.95 2.05 -1.45
N ASN A 165 18.86 1.50 -0.95
CA ASN A 165 18.88 0.33 -0.08
C ASN A 165 17.69 -0.57 -0.49
N PRO A 166 17.93 -1.69 -1.20
CA PRO A 166 16.88 -2.64 -1.60
C PRO A 166 16.57 -3.69 -0.52
N ILE A 167 17.31 -3.73 0.58
CA ILE A 167 17.13 -4.72 1.65
C ILE A 167 15.87 -4.37 2.44
N ARG A 168 14.97 -5.37 2.62
CA ARG A 168 13.76 -5.26 3.42
C ARG A 168 13.62 -6.46 4.34
N GLN A 169 12.92 -6.27 5.45
CA GLN A 169 12.53 -7.33 6.37
C GLN A 169 11.04 -7.60 6.21
N ILE A 170 10.69 -8.83 5.84
CA ILE A 170 9.31 -9.33 5.89
C ILE A 170 9.18 -10.19 7.14
N TYR A 171 8.21 -9.87 7.99
CA TYR A 171 7.95 -10.58 9.24
C TYR A 171 7.00 -11.77 9.06
N SER A 172 6.03 -11.61 8.16
CA SER A 172 5.04 -12.63 7.86
C SER A 172 4.52 -12.49 6.43
N ALA A 173 4.23 -13.61 5.79
CA ALA A 173 3.60 -13.69 4.48
C ALA A 173 2.71 -14.93 4.45
N THR A 174 1.39 -14.75 4.43
CA THR A 174 0.39 -15.82 4.49
C THR A 174 -0.67 -15.66 3.42
N CYS A 175 -1.28 -16.76 3.04
CA CYS A 175 -2.44 -16.82 2.15
C CYS A 175 -3.54 -17.64 2.80
N GLU A 176 -4.74 -17.08 2.86
CA GLU A 176 -5.96 -17.75 3.31
C GLU A 176 -6.97 -17.79 2.16
N TYR A 177 -7.90 -18.76 2.20
CA TYR A 177 -8.99 -18.84 1.23
C TYR A 177 -10.32 -18.74 1.97
N ILE A 178 -11.00 -17.61 1.82
CA ILE A 178 -12.22 -17.25 2.53
C ILE A 178 -13.22 -16.72 1.51
N ASP A 179 -14.45 -17.21 1.53
CA ASP A 179 -15.56 -16.75 0.67
C ASP A 179 -15.17 -16.63 -0.82
N ASN A 180 -14.59 -17.69 -1.36
CA ASN A 180 -14.11 -17.76 -2.75
C ASN A 180 -13.04 -16.73 -3.11
N THR A 181 -12.35 -16.16 -2.12
CA THR A 181 -11.30 -15.16 -2.29
C THR A 181 -10.01 -15.62 -1.62
N TYR A 182 -8.89 -15.57 -2.33
CA TYR A 182 -7.57 -15.70 -1.73
C TYR A 182 -7.17 -14.35 -1.13
N ILE A 183 -6.90 -14.34 0.16
CA ILE A 183 -6.46 -13.18 0.92
C ILE A 183 -5.00 -13.39 1.30
N ILE A 184 -4.11 -12.65 0.67
CA ILE A 184 -2.68 -12.72 0.96
C ILE A 184 -2.31 -11.52 1.84
N THR A 185 -1.73 -11.80 3.01
CA THR A 185 -1.27 -10.77 3.95
C THR A 185 0.24 -10.78 4.03
N LEU A 186 0.85 -9.60 3.84
CA LEU A 186 2.29 -9.39 4.03
C LEU A 186 2.52 -8.33 5.11
N ILE A 187 3.39 -8.66 6.08
CA ILE A 187 3.81 -7.76 7.16
C ILE A 187 5.31 -7.53 6.99
N GLY A 188 5.75 -6.28 6.90
CA GLY A 188 7.17 -5.96 6.75
C GLY A 188 7.52 -4.53 7.12
N THR A 189 8.81 -4.25 7.32
CA THR A 189 9.31 -2.92 7.71
C THR A 189 8.91 -1.84 6.72
N SER A 190 9.10 -2.12 5.44
CA SER A 190 8.71 -1.25 4.32
C SER A 190 8.75 -2.05 3.02
N PHE A 191 8.13 -1.51 1.97
CA PHE A 191 8.05 -2.15 0.67
C PHE A 191 8.56 -1.21 -0.43
N LEU A 192 9.27 -1.77 -1.41
CA LEU A 192 9.70 -1.05 -2.60
C LEU A 192 8.52 -0.86 -3.58
N LYS A 193 8.72 -0.05 -4.60
CA LYS A 193 7.71 0.19 -5.65
C LYS A 193 7.26 -1.14 -6.27
N SER A 194 5.96 -1.39 -6.28
CA SER A 194 5.31 -2.60 -6.80
C SER A 194 5.75 -3.93 -6.15
N MET A 195 6.54 -3.91 -5.08
CA MET A 195 7.14 -5.09 -4.46
C MET A 195 6.10 -6.13 -4.04
N VAL A 196 5.03 -5.74 -3.34
CA VAL A 196 3.96 -6.66 -2.92
C VAL A 196 3.35 -7.37 -4.12
N ARG A 197 3.06 -6.64 -5.19
CA ARG A 197 2.44 -7.17 -6.42
C ARG A 197 3.36 -8.17 -7.15
N LEU A 198 4.67 -7.94 -7.11
CA LEU A 198 5.67 -8.83 -7.70
C LEU A 198 5.90 -10.09 -6.84
N ILE A 199 5.95 -9.94 -5.50
CA ILE A 199 6.04 -11.08 -4.58
C ILE A 199 4.86 -12.01 -4.76
N VAL A 200 3.62 -11.47 -4.75
CA VAL A 200 2.41 -12.28 -4.88
C VAL A 200 2.34 -12.95 -6.25
N ALA A 201 2.69 -12.23 -7.33
CA ALA A 201 2.77 -12.83 -8.67
C ALA A 201 3.79 -13.98 -8.71
N SER A 202 4.96 -13.79 -8.09
CA SER A 202 6.01 -14.80 -8.04
C SER A 202 5.59 -16.02 -7.21
N ALA A 203 4.93 -15.81 -6.07
CA ALA A 203 4.42 -16.89 -5.23
C ALA A 203 3.39 -17.78 -5.95
N ILE A 204 2.65 -17.22 -6.92
CA ILE A 204 1.63 -17.93 -7.69
C ILE A 204 2.22 -18.59 -8.94
N TYR A 205 3.14 -17.95 -9.65
CA TYR A 205 3.51 -18.33 -11.01
C TYR A 205 4.94 -18.84 -11.16
N ASP A 206 5.82 -18.61 -10.20
CA ASP A 206 7.21 -19.03 -10.27
C ASP A 206 7.46 -20.31 -9.46
N THR A 207 8.50 -21.03 -9.82
CA THR A 207 8.98 -22.19 -9.05
C THR A 207 9.79 -21.71 -7.83
N LYS A 208 9.88 -22.55 -6.80
CA LYS A 208 10.72 -22.31 -5.61
C LYS A 208 12.14 -21.90 -6.00
N ASP A 209 12.76 -22.63 -6.93
CA ASP A 209 14.16 -22.37 -7.36
C ASP A 209 14.30 -21.01 -8.03
N THR A 210 13.32 -20.60 -8.82
CA THR A 210 13.31 -19.26 -9.45
C THR A 210 13.22 -18.16 -8.41
N ILE A 211 12.38 -18.31 -7.39
CA ILE A 211 12.24 -17.36 -6.30
C ILE A 211 13.57 -17.22 -5.55
N ILE A 212 14.19 -18.35 -5.16
CA ILE A 212 15.46 -18.38 -4.43
C ILE A 212 16.57 -17.70 -5.24
N LYS A 213 16.72 -18.05 -6.53
CA LYS A 213 17.72 -17.43 -7.41
C LYS A 213 17.56 -15.90 -7.50
N ARG A 214 16.33 -15.40 -7.54
CA ARG A 214 16.08 -13.95 -7.54
C ARG A 214 16.43 -13.29 -6.19
N LEU A 215 16.10 -13.93 -5.07
CA LEU A 215 16.44 -13.42 -3.75
C LEU A 215 17.94 -13.39 -3.51
N ASN A 216 18.69 -14.35 -4.07
CA ASN A 216 20.15 -14.44 -4.01
C ASN A 216 20.85 -13.58 -5.06
N LEU A 217 20.10 -12.90 -5.93
CA LEU A 217 20.64 -12.14 -7.07
C LEU A 217 21.42 -13.00 -8.10
N GLU A 218 21.10 -14.29 -8.17
CA GLU A 218 21.72 -15.23 -9.12
C GLU A 218 21.08 -15.17 -10.52
N CYS A 219 19.99 -14.43 -10.69
CA CYS A 219 19.37 -14.17 -11.97
C CYS A 219 19.05 -12.69 -12.15
N VAL A 220 19.09 -12.22 -13.40
CA VAL A 220 18.95 -10.79 -13.74
C VAL A 220 17.48 -10.40 -13.96
N ASP A 221 16.60 -11.37 -14.17
CA ASP A 221 15.22 -11.10 -14.58
C ASP A 221 14.26 -10.88 -13.40
N MET A 222 13.51 -9.80 -13.47
CA MET A 222 12.34 -9.57 -12.61
C MET A 222 11.24 -10.62 -12.90
N PRO A 223 10.27 -10.83 -11.96
CA PRO A 223 9.10 -11.64 -12.26
C PRO A 223 8.42 -11.18 -13.55
N LYS A 224 8.15 -12.12 -14.46
CA LYS A 224 7.54 -11.84 -15.79
C LYS A 224 6.13 -11.26 -15.67
N LYS A 225 5.45 -11.55 -14.57
CA LYS A 225 4.08 -11.07 -14.30
C LYS A 225 4.06 -10.09 -13.14
N ILE A 226 3.24 -9.08 -13.27
CA ILE A 226 2.86 -8.19 -12.17
C ILE A 226 1.34 -8.18 -12.09
N LEU A 227 0.79 -8.41 -10.90
CA LEU A 227 -0.65 -8.44 -10.72
C LEU A 227 -1.26 -7.03 -10.73
N SER A 228 -2.57 -6.94 -11.01
CA SER A 228 -3.34 -5.69 -11.00
C SER A 228 -3.26 -4.98 -9.65
N PRO A 229 -3.28 -3.66 -9.57
CA PRO A 229 -3.30 -2.93 -8.30
C PRO A 229 -4.64 -3.03 -7.55
N HIS A 230 -5.73 -3.37 -8.22
CA HIS A 230 -7.10 -3.24 -7.72
C HIS A 230 -7.42 -4.14 -6.50
N GLY A 231 -6.75 -5.27 -6.37
CA GLY A 231 -6.91 -6.12 -5.18
C GLY A 231 -5.98 -5.75 -4.02
N LEU A 232 -5.09 -4.77 -4.18
CA LEU A 232 -4.08 -4.44 -3.17
C LEU A 232 -4.54 -3.32 -2.24
N TYR A 233 -4.39 -3.56 -0.93
CA TYR A 233 -4.75 -2.64 0.15
C TYR A 233 -3.58 -2.43 1.10
N LEU A 234 -3.24 -1.18 1.37
CA LEU A 234 -2.49 -0.86 2.59
C LEU A 234 -3.46 -0.98 3.76
N LYS A 235 -3.35 -2.08 4.51
CA LYS A 235 -4.29 -2.42 5.59
C LYS A 235 -4.02 -1.64 6.86
N GLU A 236 -2.73 -1.50 7.21
CA GLU A 236 -2.30 -0.87 8.46
C GLU A 236 -0.89 -0.32 8.37
N VAL A 237 -0.63 0.74 9.13
CA VAL A 237 0.71 1.27 9.42
C VAL A 237 0.89 1.35 10.93
N ASN A 238 1.87 0.65 11.47
CA ASN A 238 2.12 0.58 12.90
C ASN A 238 3.29 1.48 13.32
N TYR A 239 3.12 2.16 14.47
CA TYR A 239 4.09 3.07 15.09
C TYR A 239 4.47 2.66 16.51
N ASP A 240 3.74 1.70 17.10
CA ASP A 240 3.93 1.30 18.49
C ASP A 240 5.27 0.56 18.69
N LYS A 241 5.95 0.87 19.78
CA LYS A 241 7.05 0.05 20.26
C LYS A 241 6.42 -1.15 20.99
N ASN A 242 6.59 -2.36 20.43
CA ASN A 242 6.28 -3.59 21.17
C ASN A 242 7.19 -3.69 22.39
#